data_59558abe62a9689abf192f76dd9ae6e0
#
_entry.id   59558abe62a9689abf192f76dd9ae6e0
#
_cell.length_a   1.000
_cell.length_b   1.000
_cell.length_c   1.000
_cell.angle_alpha   90.00
_cell.angle_beta   90.00
_cell.angle_gamma   90.00
#
_symmetry.space_group_name_H-M   'P 1'
#
loop_
_entity.id
_entity.type
_entity.pdbx_description
1 polymer ?
#
loop_
_entity_poly.entity_id
_entity_poly.type
_entity_poly.pdbx_seq_one_letter_code
_entity_poly.pdbx_strand_id
1 'polypeptide(L)'
;MKLKADDAMSLINKETRREELYALLGKLPDRHRPMSVKLISKEETDEMIIEKLLFDINGFELVPAYFTKPKNSKGKIPVILFNHSHFGQYEVGKEEFVKGRKEMQSPPYAVALARAGYAGLCIDGWAFGERHGLSEMEVFKDMLWKGQVMWGMMVYDNLRALDYLNSREDIDNKRIGTMGMSMGSTMSWWLAALDERIKVCVDLCCLTDFQSLIEEKGLNLHGIYYYVPDLLNHFTTAQINSLISPRPHFGLAGKLDPLTPQKGLEKIDNDLKEIYKKDGAPDAWQLRIYNVGHLETAEMRQDIMTFFKKWL
;
A
#
# COMPACT_ATOMS: atom_id res chain seq x y z
N MET A 1 -14.72 29.34 -0.14
CA MET A 1 -14.37 29.31 -1.57
C MET A 1 -15.31 28.31 -2.24
N LYS A 2 -16.23 28.73 -3.12
CA LYS A 2 -17.16 27.80 -3.80
C LYS A 2 -16.36 27.04 -4.86
N LEU A 3 -16.31 25.71 -4.75
CA LEU A 3 -15.80 24.83 -5.81
C LEU A 3 -16.54 25.15 -7.13
N LYS A 4 -15.82 25.18 -8.24
CA LYS A 4 -16.44 25.31 -9.56
C LYS A 4 -17.29 24.06 -9.84
N ALA A 5 -18.38 24.20 -10.59
CA ALA A 5 -19.31 23.09 -10.87
C ALA A 5 -18.61 21.88 -11.52
N ASP A 6 -17.59 22.11 -12.36
CA ASP A 6 -16.81 21.06 -13.02
C ASP A 6 -15.92 20.29 -12.02
N ASP A 7 -15.39 20.98 -10.99
CA ASP A 7 -14.59 20.34 -9.93
C ASP A 7 -15.47 19.46 -9.03
N ALA A 8 -16.69 19.92 -8.72
CA ALA A 8 -17.66 19.15 -7.93
C ALA A 8 -18.11 17.89 -8.67
N MET A 9 -18.37 17.98 -9.99
CA MET A 9 -18.78 16.84 -10.82
C MET A 9 -17.62 15.82 -11.01
N SER A 10 -16.37 16.27 -11.08
CA SER A 10 -15.19 15.41 -11.11
C SER A 10 -14.98 14.66 -9.80
N LEU A 11 -15.19 15.30 -8.65
CA LEU A 11 -15.11 14.69 -7.32
C LEU A 11 -16.19 13.63 -7.11
N ILE A 12 -17.43 13.93 -7.47
CA ILE A 12 -18.57 13.00 -7.40
C ILE A 12 -18.28 11.75 -8.25
N ASN A 13 -17.69 11.92 -9.42
CA ASN A 13 -17.32 10.79 -10.27
C ASN A 13 -16.23 9.92 -9.63
N LYS A 14 -15.21 10.50 -8.97
CA LYS A 14 -14.16 9.73 -8.29
C LYS A 14 -14.69 8.96 -7.08
N GLU A 15 -15.62 9.53 -6.31
CA GLU A 15 -16.24 8.84 -5.17
C GLU A 15 -17.04 7.61 -5.64
N THR A 16 -17.92 7.77 -6.62
CA THR A 16 -18.67 6.66 -7.24
C THR A 16 -17.73 5.58 -7.78
N ARG A 17 -16.62 5.97 -8.43
CA ARG A 17 -15.63 5.02 -8.93
C ARG A 17 -14.89 4.29 -7.81
N ARG A 18 -14.63 4.93 -6.65
CA ARG A 18 -14.07 4.25 -5.46
C ARG A 18 -15.06 3.23 -4.89
N GLU A 19 -16.34 3.58 -4.81
CA GLU A 19 -17.39 2.65 -4.37
C GLU A 19 -17.48 1.44 -5.30
N GLU A 20 -17.43 1.65 -6.62
CA GLU A 20 -17.41 0.58 -7.62
C GLU A 20 -16.17 -0.31 -7.46
N LEU A 21 -14.98 0.29 -7.32
CA LEU A 21 -13.74 -0.44 -7.09
C LEU A 21 -13.80 -1.26 -5.79
N TYR A 22 -14.33 -0.68 -4.71
CA TYR A 22 -14.51 -1.36 -3.44
C TYR A 22 -15.49 -2.53 -3.53
N ALA A 23 -16.57 -2.38 -4.31
CA ALA A 23 -17.57 -3.42 -4.52
C ALA A 23 -17.01 -4.66 -5.22
N LEU A 24 -15.96 -4.51 -6.08
CA LEU A 24 -15.27 -5.63 -6.72
C LEU A 24 -14.43 -6.48 -5.75
N LEU A 25 -14.17 -5.99 -4.53
CA LEU A 25 -13.36 -6.70 -3.52
C LEU A 25 -14.09 -7.88 -2.84
N GLY A 26 -15.28 -8.22 -3.32
CA GLY A 26 -16.05 -9.37 -2.86
C GLY A 26 -16.79 -9.13 -1.55
N LYS A 27 -17.20 -10.23 -0.90
CA LYS A 27 -17.94 -10.14 0.37
C LYS A 27 -16.99 -9.84 1.51
N LEU A 28 -16.95 -8.57 1.92
CA LEU A 28 -16.12 -8.08 3.02
C LEU A 28 -16.89 -8.02 4.35
N PRO A 29 -16.19 -8.00 5.50
CA PRO A 29 -16.80 -7.71 6.80
C PRO A 29 -17.41 -6.29 6.84
N ASP A 30 -18.31 -6.07 7.80
CA ASP A 30 -18.86 -4.73 8.04
C ASP A 30 -17.72 -3.73 8.33
N ARG A 31 -17.69 -2.65 7.55
CA ARG A 31 -16.67 -1.60 7.67
C ARG A 31 -16.74 -0.85 9.02
N HIS A 32 -17.91 -0.87 9.68
CA HIS A 32 -18.15 -0.26 10.99
C HIS A 32 -18.04 -1.24 12.17
N ARG A 33 -17.60 -2.47 11.91
CA ARG A 33 -17.34 -3.45 12.97
C ARG A 33 -16.45 -2.83 14.06
N PRO A 34 -16.77 -3.00 15.36
CA PRO A 34 -15.89 -2.61 16.46
C PRO A 34 -14.47 -3.18 16.26
N MET A 35 -13.48 -2.38 16.58
CA MET A 35 -12.07 -2.75 16.52
C MET A 35 -11.49 -2.79 17.93
N SER A 36 -10.71 -3.83 18.24
CA SER A 36 -9.88 -3.85 19.44
C SER A 36 -8.40 -4.06 19.07
N VAL A 37 -7.53 -3.46 19.87
CA VAL A 37 -6.08 -3.54 19.67
C VAL A 37 -5.42 -3.86 21.01
N LYS A 38 -4.67 -4.95 21.05
CA LYS A 38 -3.91 -5.38 22.23
C LYS A 38 -2.42 -5.10 22.02
N LEU A 39 -1.80 -4.39 22.94
CA LEU A 39 -0.35 -4.28 23.02
C LEU A 39 0.22 -5.59 23.57
N ILE A 40 1.06 -6.26 22.79
CA ILE A 40 1.71 -7.53 23.16
C ILE A 40 3.05 -7.26 23.81
N SER A 41 3.91 -6.43 23.19
CA SER A 41 5.18 -5.99 23.74
C SER A 41 5.51 -4.58 23.29
N LYS A 42 6.38 -3.93 24.07
CA LYS A 42 6.95 -2.63 23.73
C LYS A 42 8.44 -2.69 23.98
N GLU A 43 9.21 -2.38 22.96
CA GLU A 43 10.67 -2.32 23.00
C GLU A 43 11.12 -0.89 22.68
N GLU A 44 12.22 -0.49 23.29
CA GLU A 44 12.85 0.80 23.06
C GLU A 44 14.30 0.58 22.63
N THR A 45 14.64 1.11 21.46
CA THR A 45 16.02 1.13 20.94
C THR A 45 16.60 2.53 21.10
N ASP A 46 17.82 2.74 20.61
CA ASP A 46 18.42 4.08 20.61
C ASP A 46 17.66 5.06 19.70
N GLU A 47 16.97 4.59 18.68
CA GLU A 47 16.36 5.40 17.64
C GLU A 47 14.82 5.46 17.71
N MET A 48 14.19 4.37 18.13
CA MET A 48 12.73 4.23 18.03
C MET A 48 12.11 3.38 19.14
N ILE A 49 10.81 3.56 19.31
CA ILE A 49 9.95 2.69 20.09
C ILE A 49 9.25 1.74 19.10
N ILE A 50 9.23 0.44 19.43
CA ILE A 50 8.56 -0.61 18.66
C ILE A 50 7.43 -1.19 19.52
N GLU A 51 6.21 -1.11 19.05
CA GLU A 51 5.03 -1.72 19.67
C GLU A 51 4.60 -2.92 18.83
N LYS A 52 4.64 -4.14 19.39
CA LYS A 52 4.01 -5.31 18.79
C LYS A 52 2.54 -5.32 19.20
N LEU A 53 1.67 -5.28 18.20
CA LEU A 53 0.23 -5.14 18.37
C LEU A 53 -0.50 -6.38 17.84
N LEU A 54 -1.69 -6.63 18.36
CA LEU A 54 -2.59 -7.66 17.87
C LEU A 54 -3.97 -7.03 17.70
N PHE A 55 -4.48 -7.01 16.47
CA PHE A 55 -5.74 -6.40 16.10
C PHE A 55 -6.86 -7.44 15.97
N ASP A 56 -8.03 -7.17 16.52
CA ASP A 56 -9.30 -7.79 16.13
C ASP A 56 -10.07 -6.77 15.28
N ILE A 57 -9.99 -6.92 13.96
CA ILE A 57 -10.50 -5.94 12.98
C ILE A 57 -11.43 -6.56 11.94
N ASN A 58 -11.33 -7.86 11.65
CA ASN A 58 -12.08 -8.50 10.57
C ASN A 58 -13.08 -9.56 11.06
N GLY A 59 -12.95 -10.04 12.30
CA GLY A 59 -13.85 -11.04 12.90
C GLY A 59 -13.62 -12.47 12.46
N PHE A 60 -12.55 -12.73 11.71
CA PHE A 60 -12.15 -14.07 11.28
C PHE A 60 -10.91 -14.54 12.01
N GLU A 61 -9.89 -13.71 12.06
CA GLU A 61 -8.64 -14.00 12.77
C GLU A 61 -7.99 -12.71 13.27
N LEU A 62 -7.13 -12.86 14.27
CA LEU A 62 -6.35 -11.74 14.80
C LEU A 62 -5.23 -11.35 13.82
N VAL A 63 -4.97 -10.05 13.70
CA VAL A 63 -4.01 -9.48 12.77
C VAL A 63 -2.81 -8.93 13.54
N PRO A 64 -1.65 -9.59 13.50
CA PRO A 64 -0.42 -9.09 14.12
C PRO A 64 0.13 -7.88 13.37
N ALA A 65 0.71 -6.93 14.13
CA ALA A 65 1.27 -5.71 13.58
C ALA A 65 2.51 -5.24 14.36
N TYR A 66 3.34 -4.44 13.69
CA TYR A 66 4.33 -3.57 14.32
C TYR A 66 3.97 -2.10 14.08
N PHE A 67 3.86 -1.35 15.16
CA PHE A 67 3.86 0.10 15.12
C PHE A 67 5.20 0.61 15.65
N THR A 68 5.82 1.55 14.93
CA THR A 68 7.08 2.17 15.34
C THR A 68 6.97 3.68 15.34
N LYS A 69 7.72 4.34 16.23
CA LYS A 69 7.83 5.79 16.22
C LYS A 69 9.19 6.25 16.72
N PRO A 70 9.66 7.44 16.31
CA PRO A 70 10.90 8.01 16.84
C PRO A 70 10.85 8.09 18.37
N LYS A 71 11.96 7.69 19.05
CA LYS A 71 12.04 7.68 20.52
C LYS A 71 11.73 9.03 21.16
N ASN A 72 12.25 10.10 20.58
CA ASN A 72 12.18 11.45 21.12
C ASN A 72 11.15 12.34 20.41
N SER A 73 10.13 11.74 19.79
CA SER A 73 9.08 12.50 19.10
C SER A 73 8.28 13.36 20.07
N LYS A 74 7.96 14.60 19.66
CA LYS A 74 7.11 15.53 20.42
C LYS A 74 5.87 15.87 19.61
N GLY A 75 4.71 15.89 20.26
CA GLY A 75 3.44 16.20 19.62
C GLY A 75 2.98 15.13 18.63
N LYS A 76 2.12 15.49 17.70
CA LYS A 76 1.62 14.60 16.66
C LYS A 76 2.61 14.50 15.50
N ILE A 77 2.92 13.28 15.09
CA ILE A 77 3.91 12.98 14.05
C ILE A 77 3.25 12.37 12.80
N PRO A 78 3.82 12.58 11.60
CA PRO A 78 3.37 11.90 10.40
C PRO A 78 3.62 10.41 10.49
N VAL A 79 2.84 9.62 9.72
CA VAL A 79 2.95 8.16 9.75
C VAL A 79 2.90 7.57 8.34
N ILE A 80 3.64 6.49 8.15
CA ILE A 80 3.62 5.68 6.94
C ILE A 80 2.97 4.33 7.25
N LEU A 81 1.88 4.00 6.55
CA LEU A 81 1.38 2.63 6.49
C LEU A 81 2.27 1.87 5.50
N PHE A 82 3.17 1.05 6.05
CA PHE A 82 4.10 0.24 5.27
C PHE A 82 3.45 -1.11 4.94
N ASN A 83 3.45 -1.48 3.68
CA ASN A 83 2.91 -2.74 3.20
C ASN A 83 4.08 -3.67 2.83
N HIS A 84 4.16 -4.84 3.48
CA HIS A 84 5.25 -5.78 3.26
C HIS A 84 5.15 -6.50 1.90
N SER A 85 6.29 -6.95 1.43
CA SER A 85 6.45 -7.87 0.30
C SER A 85 6.51 -9.34 0.76
N HIS A 86 6.81 -10.27 -0.13
CA HIS A 86 7.04 -11.66 0.29
C HIS A 86 8.28 -12.33 -0.34
N PHE A 87 8.63 -12.05 -1.59
CA PHE A 87 9.77 -12.67 -2.28
C PHE A 87 9.80 -14.21 -2.14
N GLY A 88 8.63 -14.85 -2.08
CA GLY A 88 8.50 -16.29 -1.84
C GLY A 88 8.73 -16.74 -0.38
N GLN A 89 8.97 -15.83 0.55
CA GLN A 89 9.17 -16.10 1.99
C GLN A 89 7.93 -15.63 2.77
N TYR A 90 6.95 -16.50 2.82
CA TYR A 90 5.62 -16.18 3.37
C TYR A 90 5.65 -15.99 4.90
N GLU A 91 6.62 -16.59 5.57
CA GLU A 91 6.80 -16.54 7.03
C GLU A 91 7.30 -15.18 7.55
N VAL A 92 7.83 -14.31 6.67
CA VAL A 92 8.43 -13.05 7.10
C VAL A 92 7.39 -11.97 7.42
N GLY A 93 6.42 -11.75 6.51
CA GLY A 93 5.37 -10.76 6.73
C GLY A 93 5.86 -9.40 7.20
N LYS A 94 5.23 -8.87 8.25
CA LYS A 94 5.57 -7.57 8.87
C LYS A 94 6.98 -7.46 9.45
N GLU A 95 7.68 -8.60 9.68
CA GLU A 95 9.07 -8.59 10.13
C GLU A 95 9.99 -7.85 9.15
N GLU A 96 9.63 -7.85 7.84
CA GLU A 96 10.31 -7.06 6.83
C GLU A 96 10.45 -5.60 7.21
N PHE A 97 9.44 -5.02 7.83
CA PHE A 97 9.44 -3.61 8.21
C PHE A 97 10.51 -3.27 9.25
N VAL A 98 10.70 -4.14 10.24
CA VAL A 98 11.66 -3.92 11.36
C VAL A 98 13.00 -4.59 11.16
N LYS A 99 13.09 -5.69 10.38
CA LYS A 99 14.33 -6.44 10.16
C LYS A 99 14.92 -6.23 8.76
N GLY A 100 14.11 -5.76 7.80
CA GLY A 100 14.51 -5.62 6.39
C GLY A 100 14.54 -6.94 5.63
N ARG A 101 15.00 -6.86 4.38
CA ARG A 101 15.23 -7.99 3.46
C ARG A 101 16.50 -7.72 2.65
N LYS A 102 17.08 -8.78 2.09
CA LYS A 102 18.27 -8.67 1.22
C LYS A 102 18.01 -7.91 -0.10
N GLU A 103 16.76 -7.91 -0.57
CA GLU A 103 16.32 -7.19 -1.76
C GLU A 103 16.07 -5.70 -1.52
N MET A 104 16.14 -5.27 -0.26
CA MET A 104 15.89 -3.90 0.17
C MET A 104 17.15 -3.30 0.82
N GLN A 105 17.21 -1.98 0.87
CA GLN A 105 18.34 -1.26 1.46
C GLN A 105 18.34 -1.32 2.98
N SER A 106 19.56 -1.33 3.55
CA SER A 106 19.77 -1.12 4.99
C SER A 106 19.94 0.39 5.28
N PRO A 107 19.44 0.88 6.44
CA PRO A 107 18.68 0.14 7.46
C PRO A 107 17.26 -0.20 7.04
N PRO A 108 16.53 -1.10 7.76
CA PRO A 108 15.12 -1.38 7.54
C PRO A 108 14.26 -0.11 7.55
N TYR A 109 13.09 -0.15 6.89
CA TYR A 109 12.26 1.04 6.78
C TYR A 109 11.77 1.58 8.13
N ALA A 110 11.54 0.74 9.14
CA ALA A 110 11.22 1.21 10.49
C ALA A 110 12.27 2.19 11.03
N VAL A 111 13.54 1.85 10.86
CA VAL A 111 14.67 2.70 11.29
C VAL A 111 14.82 3.93 10.39
N ALA A 112 14.75 3.76 9.07
CA ALA A 112 14.88 4.87 8.13
C ALA A 112 13.78 5.93 8.32
N LEU A 113 12.53 5.50 8.53
CA LEU A 113 11.39 6.38 8.80
C LEU A 113 11.54 7.07 10.17
N ALA A 114 11.93 6.33 11.22
CA ALA A 114 12.14 6.92 12.54
C ALA A 114 13.21 8.03 12.52
N ARG A 115 14.34 7.81 11.83
CA ARG A 115 15.40 8.81 11.63
C ARG A 115 14.90 10.07 10.92
N ALA A 116 13.93 9.89 10.02
CA ALA A 116 13.31 11.00 9.29
C ALA A 116 12.14 11.66 10.04
N GLY A 117 11.79 11.19 11.25
CA GLY A 117 10.73 11.77 12.08
C GLY A 117 9.33 11.21 11.81
N TYR A 118 9.20 10.09 11.09
CA TYR A 118 7.94 9.42 10.80
C TYR A 118 7.70 8.25 11.75
N ALA A 119 6.44 8.05 12.13
CA ALA A 119 5.98 6.75 12.62
C ALA A 119 5.76 5.79 11.45
N GLY A 120 5.63 4.50 11.75
CA GLY A 120 5.27 3.49 10.77
C GLY A 120 4.37 2.42 11.36
N LEU A 121 3.49 1.86 10.55
CA LEU A 121 2.67 0.70 10.88
C LEU A 121 2.79 -0.33 9.77
N CYS A 122 2.99 -1.59 10.13
CA CYS A 122 2.94 -2.71 9.21
C CYS A 122 2.15 -3.84 9.85
N ILE A 123 1.18 -4.39 9.13
CA ILE A 123 0.39 -5.57 9.55
C ILE A 123 0.82 -6.80 8.76
N ASP A 124 0.59 -8.01 9.29
CA ASP A 124 0.68 -9.24 8.50
C ASP A 124 -0.51 -9.37 7.56
N GLY A 125 -0.25 -9.59 6.29
CA GLY A 125 -1.28 -9.97 5.32
C GLY A 125 -1.80 -11.39 5.55
N TRP A 126 -2.94 -11.74 4.94
CA TRP A 126 -3.48 -13.10 4.95
C TRP A 126 -2.49 -14.11 4.36
N ALA A 127 -2.25 -15.20 5.06
CA ALA A 127 -1.27 -16.24 4.76
C ALA A 127 0.22 -15.81 4.92
N PHE A 128 0.50 -14.65 5.52
CA PHE A 128 1.86 -14.15 5.72
C PHE A 128 2.21 -13.92 7.19
N GLY A 129 3.50 -13.95 7.50
CA GLY A 129 4.01 -13.68 8.84
C GLY A 129 3.45 -14.62 9.90
N GLU A 130 2.96 -14.08 11.01
CA GLU A 130 2.31 -14.88 12.09
C GLU A 130 0.93 -15.42 11.70
N ARG A 131 0.38 -15.03 10.54
CA ARG A 131 -0.85 -15.58 9.93
C ARG A 131 -0.53 -16.70 8.92
N HIS A 132 0.75 -17.08 8.79
CA HIS A 132 1.20 -18.18 7.96
C HIS A 132 0.82 -19.50 8.63
N GLY A 133 -0.10 -20.23 8.03
CA GLY A 133 -0.58 -21.54 8.48
C GLY A 133 -1.09 -22.36 7.30
N LEU A 134 -2.12 -21.87 6.64
CA LEU A 134 -2.54 -22.37 5.33
C LEU A 134 -1.72 -21.66 4.23
N SER A 135 -1.45 -22.37 3.13
CA SER A 135 -0.85 -21.73 1.96
C SER A 135 -1.77 -20.66 1.36
N GLU A 136 -1.22 -19.69 0.64
CA GLU A 136 -2.03 -18.68 -0.04
C GLU A 136 -3.09 -19.31 -0.97
N MET A 137 -2.73 -20.42 -1.62
CA MET A 137 -3.64 -21.14 -2.51
C MET A 137 -4.82 -21.77 -1.75
N GLU A 138 -4.61 -22.29 -0.55
CA GLU A 138 -5.68 -22.84 0.30
C GLU A 138 -6.60 -21.74 0.80
N VAL A 139 -6.02 -20.62 1.29
CA VAL A 139 -6.77 -19.45 1.71
C VAL A 139 -7.59 -18.88 0.56
N PHE A 140 -6.99 -18.74 -0.63
CA PHE A 140 -7.69 -18.26 -1.82
C PHE A 140 -8.89 -19.15 -2.18
N LYS A 141 -8.71 -20.48 -2.23
CA LYS A 141 -9.78 -21.42 -2.55
C LYS A 141 -10.91 -21.41 -1.52
N ASP A 142 -10.56 -21.34 -0.23
CA ASP A 142 -11.55 -21.24 0.85
C ASP A 142 -12.37 -19.94 0.74
N MET A 143 -11.73 -18.82 0.52
CA MET A 143 -12.38 -17.53 0.32
C MET A 143 -13.27 -17.51 -0.93
N LEU A 144 -12.79 -18.09 -2.04
CA LEU A 144 -13.56 -18.16 -3.28
C LEU A 144 -14.89 -18.89 -3.09
N TRP A 145 -14.93 -20.00 -2.37
CA TRP A 145 -16.16 -20.72 -2.05
C TRP A 145 -17.13 -19.91 -1.17
N LYS A 146 -16.61 -18.97 -0.39
CA LYS A 146 -17.40 -18.10 0.50
C LYS A 146 -17.83 -16.78 -0.17
N GLY A 147 -17.48 -16.58 -1.45
CA GLY A 147 -17.73 -15.34 -2.17
C GLY A 147 -16.85 -14.17 -1.72
N GLN A 148 -15.72 -14.48 -1.08
CA GLN A 148 -14.71 -13.52 -0.67
C GLN A 148 -13.59 -13.45 -1.72
N VAL A 149 -12.94 -12.30 -1.81
CA VAL A 149 -11.75 -12.08 -2.63
C VAL A 149 -10.57 -11.90 -1.70
N MET A 150 -9.51 -12.72 -1.86
CA MET A 150 -8.37 -12.68 -0.94
C MET A 150 -7.71 -11.30 -0.92
N TRP A 151 -7.52 -10.67 -2.09
CA TRP A 151 -7.04 -9.30 -2.17
C TRP A 151 -7.96 -8.32 -1.44
N GLY A 152 -9.27 -8.50 -1.58
CA GLY A 152 -10.26 -7.69 -0.87
C GLY A 152 -10.14 -7.78 0.64
N MET A 153 -9.94 -8.99 1.18
CA MET A 153 -9.74 -9.19 2.62
C MET A 153 -8.43 -8.55 3.10
N MET A 154 -7.35 -8.61 2.30
CA MET A 154 -6.08 -7.94 2.60
C MET A 154 -6.22 -6.41 2.56
N VAL A 155 -6.92 -5.87 1.58
CA VAL A 155 -7.25 -4.43 1.49
C VAL A 155 -8.09 -4.00 2.68
N TYR A 156 -9.13 -4.78 3.03
CA TYR A 156 -9.98 -4.49 4.19
C TYR A 156 -9.17 -4.38 5.48
N ASP A 157 -8.28 -5.35 5.78
CA ASP A 157 -7.46 -5.33 6.98
C ASP A 157 -6.57 -4.07 7.04
N ASN A 158 -5.98 -3.66 5.90
CA ASN A 158 -5.17 -2.44 5.82
C ASN A 158 -6.00 -1.15 5.96
N LEU A 159 -7.23 -1.10 5.44
CA LEU A 159 -8.14 0.03 5.68
C LEU A 159 -8.53 0.13 7.17
N ARG A 160 -8.67 -1.00 7.86
CA ARG A 160 -8.90 -1.03 9.31
C ARG A 160 -7.65 -0.61 10.11
N ALA A 161 -6.45 -1.00 9.63
CA ALA A 161 -5.19 -0.50 10.19
C ALA A 161 -5.06 1.03 10.02
N LEU A 162 -5.55 1.58 8.91
CA LEU A 162 -5.64 3.04 8.70
C LEU A 162 -6.63 3.69 9.68
N ASP A 163 -7.77 3.04 10.02
CA ASP A 163 -8.68 3.53 11.06
C ASP A 163 -8.00 3.61 12.42
N TYR A 164 -7.18 2.62 12.76
CA TYR A 164 -6.37 2.65 13.97
C TYR A 164 -5.39 3.82 13.98
N LEU A 165 -4.64 4.04 12.88
CA LEU A 165 -3.74 5.20 12.78
C LEU A 165 -4.48 6.52 12.96
N ASN A 166 -5.67 6.63 12.38
CA ASN A 166 -6.50 7.84 12.49
C ASN A 166 -7.02 8.09 13.91
N SER A 167 -7.12 7.03 14.74
CA SER A 167 -7.60 7.12 16.13
C SER A 167 -6.49 7.42 17.15
N ARG A 168 -5.21 7.31 16.77
CA ARG A 168 -4.09 7.52 17.69
C ARG A 168 -3.87 9.01 17.98
N GLU A 169 -3.68 9.34 19.23
CA GLU A 169 -3.46 10.72 19.69
C GLU A 169 -2.06 11.25 19.34
N ASP A 170 -1.07 10.36 19.19
CA ASP A 170 0.32 10.69 18.87
C ASP A 170 0.58 10.79 17.35
N ILE A 171 -0.43 10.54 16.51
CA ILE A 171 -0.33 10.61 15.05
C ILE A 171 -1.04 11.86 14.49
N ASP A 172 -0.39 12.52 13.53
CA ASP A 172 -1.01 13.54 12.72
C ASP A 172 -1.81 12.89 11.59
N ASN A 173 -3.11 12.76 11.80
CA ASN A 173 -4.02 12.13 10.83
C ASN A 173 -4.20 12.91 9.51
N LYS A 174 -3.63 14.10 9.41
CA LYS A 174 -3.56 14.87 8.16
C LYS A 174 -2.28 14.57 7.36
N ARG A 175 -1.34 13.83 7.94
CA ARG A 175 -0.07 13.45 7.33
C ARG A 175 0.14 11.94 7.41
N ILE A 176 -0.72 11.19 6.70
CA ILE A 176 -0.64 9.75 6.55
C ILE A 176 -0.17 9.44 5.12
N GLY A 177 0.95 8.76 5.00
CA GLY A 177 1.45 8.20 3.74
C GLY A 177 1.29 6.69 3.71
N THR A 178 1.44 6.12 2.53
CA THR A 178 1.57 4.67 2.35
C THR A 178 2.71 4.33 1.42
N MET A 179 3.36 3.20 1.68
CA MET A 179 4.39 2.66 0.80
C MET A 179 4.55 1.16 0.95
N GLY A 180 5.17 0.56 -0.02
CA GLY A 180 5.62 -0.83 0.02
C GLY A 180 6.35 -1.23 -1.24
N MET A 181 6.94 -2.42 -1.22
CA MET A 181 7.62 -3.01 -2.36
C MET A 181 6.87 -4.24 -2.85
N SER A 182 6.87 -4.49 -4.18
CA SER A 182 6.30 -5.71 -4.76
C SER A 182 4.80 -5.84 -4.44
N MET A 183 4.37 -6.91 -3.75
CA MET A 183 3.01 -7.04 -3.22
C MET A 183 2.60 -5.80 -2.41
N GLY A 184 3.52 -5.28 -1.58
CA GLY A 184 3.29 -4.07 -0.78
C GLY A 184 3.15 -2.79 -1.63
N SER A 185 3.82 -2.72 -2.78
CA SER A 185 3.63 -1.66 -3.78
C SER A 185 2.20 -1.66 -4.30
N THR A 186 1.73 -2.83 -4.76
CA THR A 186 0.34 -3.00 -5.23
C THR A 186 -0.66 -2.63 -4.14
N MET A 187 -0.44 -3.08 -2.90
CA MET A 187 -1.30 -2.70 -1.77
C MET A 187 -1.32 -1.18 -1.55
N SER A 188 -0.17 -0.52 -1.67
CA SER A 188 -0.07 0.92 -1.42
C SER A 188 -0.92 1.74 -2.38
N TRP A 189 -0.84 1.50 -3.69
CA TRP A 189 -1.66 2.27 -4.62
C TRP A 189 -3.15 1.84 -4.59
N TRP A 190 -3.50 0.59 -4.26
CA TRP A 190 -4.90 0.21 -4.00
C TRP A 190 -5.48 0.99 -2.82
N LEU A 191 -4.77 1.04 -1.70
CA LEU A 191 -5.20 1.77 -0.51
C LEU A 191 -5.34 3.27 -0.78
N ALA A 192 -4.35 3.87 -1.46
CA ALA A 192 -4.41 5.28 -1.81
C ALA A 192 -5.55 5.60 -2.80
N ALA A 193 -5.88 4.68 -3.71
CA ALA A 193 -7.03 4.83 -4.60
C ALA A 193 -8.36 4.80 -3.83
N LEU A 194 -8.48 3.94 -2.82
CA LEU A 194 -9.72 3.71 -2.08
C LEU A 194 -9.94 4.69 -0.92
N ASP A 195 -8.88 5.24 -0.32
CA ASP A 195 -9.00 6.05 0.91
C ASP A 195 -8.24 7.38 0.82
N GLU A 196 -8.97 8.48 0.88
CA GLU A 196 -8.44 9.84 0.76
C GLU A 196 -7.68 10.33 2.01
N ARG A 197 -7.73 9.59 3.12
CA ARG A 197 -6.91 9.87 4.30
C ARG A 197 -5.44 9.66 4.02
N ILE A 198 -5.09 8.79 3.08
CA ILE A 198 -3.73 8.64 2.57
C ILE A 198 -3.39 9.85 1.71
N LYS A 199 -2.42 10.64 2.15
CA LYS A 199 -2.03 11.90 1.52
C LYS A 199 -0.89 11.75 0.51
N VAL A 200 -0.04 10.73 0.69
CA VAL A 200 1.10 10.43 -0.18
C VAL A 200 1.17 8.93 -0.43
N CYS A 201 1.32 8.53 -1.68
CA CYS A 201 1.54 7.15 -2.08
C CYS A 201 2.94 6.99 -2.70
N VAL A 202 3.68 5.98 -2.26
CA VAL A 202 4.91 5.53 -2.89
C VAL A 202 4.78 4.05 -3.21
N ASP A 203 5.00 3.68 -4.44
CA ASP A 203 5.02 2.28 -4.86
C ASP A 203 6.39 1.91 -5.44
N LEU A 204 6.97 0.83 -4.92
CA LEU A 204 8.29 0.36 -5.30
C LEU A 204 8.19 -1.03 -5.95
N CYS A 205 8.56 -1.10 -7.24
CA CYS A 205 8.66 -2.35 -8.00
C CYS A 205 7.36 -3.18 -8.00
N CYS A 206 6.22 -2.62 -8.37
CA CYS A 206 5.05 -3.34 -8.86
C CYS A 206 3.84 -2.45 -9.26
N LEU A 207 4.11 -1.38 -10.01
CA LEU A 207 3.03 -0.68 -10.71
C LEU A 207 2.80 -1.39 -12.06
N THR A 208 1.98 -2.43 -12.05
CA THR A 208 1.82 -3.34 -13.19
C THR A 208 0.52 -3.07 -13.95
N ASP A 209 0.59 -2.83 -15.26
CA ASP A 209 -0.61 -2.87 -16.12
C ASP A 209 -1.06 -4.30 -16.31
N PHE A 210 -2.22 -4.64 -15.77
CA PHE A 210 -2.73 -6.01 -15.75
C PHE A 210 -2.99 -6.58 -17.15
N GLN A 211 -3.41 -5.74 -18.10
CA GLN A 211 -3.63 -6.17 -19.46
C GLN A 211 -2.30 -6.51 -20.16
N SER A 212 -1.27 -5.69 -19.98
CA SER A 212 0.08 -5.97 -20.50
C SER A 212 0.67 -7.25 -19.89
N LEU A 213 0.40 -7.50 -18.59
CA LEU A 213 0.83 -8.73 -17.94
C LEU A 213 0.21 -9.98 -18.58
N ILE A 214 -1.07 -9.92 -18.98
CA ILE A 214 -1.75 -11.00 -19.71
C ILE A 214 -1.10 -11.19 -21.09
N GLU A 215 -0.89 -10.10 -21.83
CA GLU A 215 -0.32 -10.11 -23.19
C GLU A 215 1.10 -10.70 -23.20
N GLU A 216 1.90 -10.41 -22.19
CA GLU A 216 3.27 -10.94 -22.04
C GLU A 216 3.33 -12.29 -21.32
N LYS A 217 2.17 -12.92 -21.02
CA LYS A 217 2.04 -14.24 -20.36
C LYS A 217 2.70 -14.28 -18.98
N GLY A 218 2.69 -13.14 -18.26
CA GLY A 218 3.34 -12.93 -16.98
C GLY A 218 2.48 -13.32 -15.76
N LEU A 219 1.24 -13.81 -15.93
CA LEU A 219 0.31 -14.04 -14.82
C LEU A 219 0.88 -14.93 -13.71
N ASN A 220 1.63 -15.99 -14.07
CA ASN A 220 2.21 -16.90 -13.10
C ASN A 220 3.44 -16.34 -12.34
N LEU A 221 3.86 -15.12 -12.64
CA LEU A 221 4.92 -14.43 -11.90
C LEU A 221 4.40 -13.77 -10.62
N HIS A 222 3.08 -13.62 -10.49
CA HIS A 222 2.42 -13.03 -9.32
C HIS A 222 1.68 -14.07 -8.50
N GLY A 223 1.57 -13.84 -7.19
CA GLY A 223 0.83 -14.71 -6.28
C GLY A 223 -0.67 -14.72 -6.55
N ILE A 224 -1.35 -15.81 -6.20
CA ILE A 224 -2.78 -15.96 -6.43
C ILE A 224 -3.63 -14.94 -5.67
N TYR A 225 -3.15 -14.40 -4.55
CA TYR A 225 -3.84 -13.37 -3.75
C TYR A 225 -4.20 -12.12 -4.54
N TYR A 226 -3.43 -11.82 -5.58
CA TYR A 226 -3.42 -10.59 -6.36
C TYR A 226 -4.68 -10.40 -7.24
N TYR A 227 -5.41 -11.48 -7.52
CA TYR A 227 -6.46 -11.51 -8.53
C TYR A 227 -7.82 -11.13 -7.98
N VAL A 228 -8.43 -10.09 -8.58
CA VAL A 228 -9.78 -9.64 -8.28
C VAL A 228 -10.70 -10.01 -9.46
N PRO A 229 -11.73 -10.84 -9.24
CA PRO A 229 -12.66 -11.22 -10.30
C PRO A 229 -13.29 -10.02 -10.97
N ASP A 230 -13.46 -10.10 -12.28
CA ASP A 230 -14.15 -9.10 -13.12
C ASP A 230 -13.47 -7.71 -13.20
N LEU A 231 -12.31 -7.51 -12.54
CA LEU A 231 -11.65 -6.21 -12.42
C LEU A 231 -11.45 -5.52 -13.78
N LEU A 232 -10.96 -6.25 -14.78
CA LEU A 232 -10.59 -5.66 -16.08
C LEU A 232 -11.79 -5.29 -16.96
N ASN A 233 -13.00 -5.72 -16.61
CA ASN A 233 -14.22 -5.26 -17.25
C ASN A 233 -14.67 -3.88 -16.71
N HIS A 234 -14.13 -3.44 -15.57
CA HIS A 234 -14.49 -2.19 -14.90
C HIS A 234 -13.35 -1.19 -14.86
N PHE A 235 -12.11 -1.66 -14.65
CA PHE A 235 -10.94 -0.81 -14.44
C PHE A 235 -9.70 -1.29 -15.17
N THR A 236 -8.98 -0.37 -15.79
CA THR A 236 -7.56 -0.55 -16.09
C THR A 236 -6.72 -0.16 -14.86
N THR A 237 -5.45 -0.58 -14.81
CA THR A 237 -4.53 -0.17 -13.74
C THR A 237 -4.41 1.36 -13.66
N ALA A 238 -4.32 2.04 -14.81
CA ALA A 238 -4.27 3.51 -14.86
C ALA A 238 -5.54 4.14 -14.27
N GLN A 239 -6.73 3.60 -14.54
CA GLN A 239 -7.99 4.10 -14.00
C GLN A 239 -8.07 3.94 -12.48
N ILE A 240 -7.57 2.84 -11.90
CA ILE A 240 -7.48 2.69 -10.44
C ILE A 240 -6.56 3.76 -9.87
N ASN A 241 -5.36 3.91 -10.43
CA ASN A 241 -4.37 4.88 -9.95
C ASN A 241 -4.80 6.35 -10.18
N SER A 242 -5.67 6.61 -11.14
CA SER A 242 -6.25 7.94 -11.35
C SER A 242 -7.08 8.45 -10.17
N LEU A 243 -7.62 7.53 -9.35
CA LEU A 243 -8.35 7.88 -8.13
C LEU A 243 -7.45 8.49 -7.04
N ILE A 244 -6.14 8.33 -7.16
CA ILE A 244 -5.17 8.95 -6.24
C ILE A 244 -5.04 10.45 -6.53
N SER A 245 -5.07 10.84 -7.81
CA SER A 245 -4.95 12.24 -8.22
C SER A 245 -5.99 13.14 -7.53
N PRO A 246 -5.66 14.38 -7.10
CA PRO A 246 -4.38 15.10 -7.30
C PRO A 246 -3.33 14.86 -6.21
N ARG A 247 -3.52 13.87 -5.33
CA ARG A 247 -2.60 13.56 -4.23
C ARG A 247 -1.27 13.02 -4.77
N PRO A 248 -0.12 13.35 -4.12
CA PRO A 248 1.19 12.89 -4.56
C PRO A 248 1.30 11.37 -4.65
N HIS A 249 1.81 10.91 -5.81
CA HIS A 249 2.04 9.51 -6.09
C HIS A 249 3.36 9.32 -6.82
N PHE A 250 4.23 8.46 -6.31
CA PHE A 250 5.54 8.20 -6.85
C PHE A 250 5.74 6.71 -7.11
N GLY A 251 5.82 6.33 -8.38
CA GLY A 251 6.17 4.99 -8.82
C GLY A 251 7.68 4.87 -9.08
N LEU A 252 8.29 3.80 -8.55
CA LEU A 252 9.69 3.44 -8.80
C LEU A 252 9.76 2.03 -9.38
N ALA A 253 10.37 1.84 -10.52
CA ALA A 253 10.40 0.56 -11.23
C ALA A 253 11.80 0.17 -11.69
N GLY A 254 12.07 -1.13 -11.73
CA GLY A 254 13.25 -1.69 -12.37
C GLY A 254 13.05 -1.89 -13.87
N LYS A 255 13.98 -1.43 -14.71
CA LYS A 255 13.93 -1.67 -16.15
C LYS A 255 14.02 -3.16 -16.52
N LEU A 256 14.70 -3.93 -15.68
CA LEU A 256 14.96 -5.35 -15.89
C LEU A 256 14.03 -6.24 -15.03
N ASP A 257 12.99 -5.64 -14.43
CA ASP A 257 12.04 -6.35 -13.57
C ASP A 257 11.03 -7.13 -14.44
N PRO A 258 11.02 -8.47 -14.41
CA PRO A 258 10.10 -9.27 -15.21
C PRO A 258 8.66 -9.22 -14.68
N LEU A 259 8.44 -8.74 -13.45
CA LEU A 259 7.11 -8.65 -12.83
C LEU A 259 6.30 -7.45 -13.35
N THR A 260 6.97 -6.49 -14.00
CA THR A 260 6.35 -5.24 -14.42
C THR A 260 6.69 -4.94 -15.88
N PRO A 261 5.83 -5.31 -16.85
CA PRO A 261 6.06 -5.08 -18.27
C PRO A 261 6.30 -3.59 -18.58
N GLN A 262 7.41 -3.27 -19.25
CA GLN A 262 7.80 -1.88 -19.52
C GLN A 262 6.77 -1.13 -20.37
N LYS A 263 6.15 -1.80 -21.36
CA LYS A 263 5.05 -1.21 -22.17
C LYS A 263 3.84 -0.84 -21.31
N GLY A 264 3.55 -1.66 -20.30
CA GLY A 264 2.49 -1.37 -19.34
C GLY A 264 2.79 -0.15 -18.48
N LEU A 265 4.05 -0.01 -18.02
CA LEU A 265 4.50 1.18 -17.28
C LEU A 265 4.40 2.46 -18.11
N GLU A 266 4.84 2.42 -19.37
CA GLU A 266 4.74 3.55 -20.29
C GLU A 266 3.29 3.98 -20.51
N LYS A 267 2.37 3.02 -20.66
CA LYS A 267 0.93 3.28 -20.79
C LYS A 267 0.37 3.96 -19.54
N ILE A 268 0.64 3.40 -18.36
CA ILE A 268 0.19 3.99 -17.09
C ILE A 268 0.77 5.40 -16.91
N ASP A 269 2.05 5.60 -17.19
CA ASP A 269 2.71 6.90 -17.04
C ASP A 269 2.09 7.97 -17.93
N ASN A 270 1.83 7.64 -19.20
CA ASN A 270 1.19 8.55 -20.13
C ASN A 270 -0.22 8.94 -19.67
N ASP A 271 -1.03 7.95 -19.28
CA ASP A 271 -2.40 8.18 -18.80
C ASP A 271 -2.40 9.04 -17.53
N LEU A 272 -1.54 8.73 -16.56
CA LEU A 272 -1.50 9.47 -15.30
C LEU A 272 -0.93 10.88 -15.46
N LYS A 273 0.06 11.12 -16.33
CA LYS A 273 0.54 12.47 -16.65
C LYS A 273 -0.59 13.38 -17.14
N GLU A 274 -1.43 12.87 -18.05
CA GLU A 274 -2.56 13.65 -18.57
C GLU A 274 -3.63 13.90 -17.48
N ILE A 275 -3.91 12.90 -16.64
CA ILE A 275 -4.89 13.03 -15.55
C ILE A 275 -4.42 14.03 -14.51
N TYR A 276 -3.18 13.92 -14.03
CA TYR A 276 -2.63 14.84 -13.03
C TYR A 276 -2.50 16.27 -13.56
N LYS A 277 -2.17 16.42 -14.86
CA LYS A 277 -2.17 17.74 -15.53
C LYS A 277 -3.59 18.34 -15.56
N LYS A 278 -4.60 17.54 -15.94
CA LYS A 278 -6.01 17.95 -15.95
C LYS A 278 -6.50 18.34 -14.54
N ASP A 279 -6.08 17.61 -13.52
CA ASP A 279 -6.44 17.87 -12.11
C ASP A 279 -5.60 19.01 -11.49
N GLY A 280 -4.75 19.70 -12.26
CA GLY A 280 -3.97 20.86 -11.84
C GLY A 280 -2.78 20.55 -10.93
N ALA A 281 -2.32 19.30 -10.89
CA ALA A 281 -1.24 18.82 -10.02
C ALA A 281 -0.16 18.02 -10.79
N PRO A 282 0.39 18.51 -11.92
CA PRO A 282 1.28 17.74 -12.77
C PRO A 282 2.55 17.26 -12.04
N ASP A 283 3.03 17.99 -11.05
CA ASP A 283 4.24 17.64 -10.28
C ASP A 283 3.99 16.58 -9.19
N ALA A 284 2.72 16.24 -8.95
CA ALA A 284 2.34 15.28 -7.91
C ALA A 284 2.40 13.83 -8.39
N TRP A 285 2.41 13.57 -9.69
CA TRP A 285 2.71 12.27 -10.28
C TRP A 285 4.16 12.21 -10.75
N GLN A 286 4.85 11.13 -10.36
CA GLN A 286 6.19 10.82 -10.82
C GLN A 286 6.34 9.32 -11.05
N LEU A 287 7.00 8.94 -12.15
CA LEU A 287 7.51 7.59 -12.37
C LEU A 287 9.01 7.68 -12.67
N ARG A 288 9.82 6.88 -11.95
CA ARG A 288 11.25 6.70 -12.25
C ARG A 288 11.57 5.25 -12.54
N ILE A 289 12.32 5.03 -13.59
CA ILE A 289 12.78 3.71 -14.02
C ILE A 289 14.29 3.62 -13.84
N TYR A 290 14.73 2.63 -13.08
CA TYR A 290 16.14 2.39 -12.74
C TYR A 290 16.65 1.16 -13.50
N ASN A 291 17.94 1.13 -13.83
CA ASN A 291 18.53 0.01 -14.59
C ASN A 291 18.86 -1.19 -13.68
N VAL A 292 17.82 -1.75 -13.05
CA VAL A 292 17.91 -2.87 -12.12
C VAL A 292 16.74 -3.84 -12.33
N GLY A 293 16.79 -5.01 -11.68
CA GLY A 293 15.69 -5.96 -11.59
C GLY A 293 14.73 -5.62 -10.44
N HIS A 294 14.15 -6.68 -9.84
CA HIS A 294 13.18 -6.57 -8.75
C HIS A 294 13.90 -6.38 -7.40
N LEU A 295 14.49 -5.22 -7.16
CA LEU A 295 15.20 -4.87 -5.92
C LEU A 295 15.22 -3.36 -5.71
N GLU A 296 15.43 -2.93 -4.48
CA GLU A 296 15.62 -1.53 -4.10
C GLU A 296 17.09 -1.13 -4.19
N THR A 297 17.40 -0.01 -4.83
CA THR A 297 18.74 0.60 -4.83
C THR A 297 18.86 1.70 -3.77
N ALA A 298 20.09 2.10 -3.45
CA ALA A 298 20.34 3.24 -2.55
C ALA A 298 19.76 4.55 -3.11
N GLU A 299 19.78 4.73 -4.43
CA GLU A 299 19.18 5.87 -5.12
C GLU A 299 17.67 5.88 -4.96
N MET A 300 17.00 4.74 -5.18
CA MET A 300 15.55 4.59 -4.94
C MET A 300 15.19 4.96 -3.50
N ARG A 301 15.93 4.45 -2.49
CA ARG A 301 15.74 4.78 -1.07
C ARG A 301 15.83 6.28 -0.83
N GLN A 302 16.83 6.93 -1.38
CA GLN A 302 17.03 8.37 -1.24
C GLN A 302 15.90 9.16 -1.87
N ASP A 303 15.45 8.77 -3.05
CA ASP A 303 14.35 9.41 -3.77
C ASP A 303 13.02 9.27 -3.01
N ILE A 304 12.74 8.10 -2.46
CA ILE A 304 11.56 7.84 -1.61
C ILE A 304 11.55 8.78 -0.39
N MET A 305 12.67 8.84 0.34
CA MET A 305 12.75 9.69 1.54
C MET A 305 12.65 11.18 1.20
N THR A 306 13.19 11.59 0.05
CA THR A 306 13.07 12.96 -0.47
C THR A 306 11.62 13.28 -0.84
N PHE A 307 10.92 12.34 -1.46
CA PHE A 307 9.52 12.50 -1.83
C PHE A 307 8.62 12.66 -0.60
N PHE A 308 8.78 11.80 0.41
CA PHE A 308 8.05 11.96 1.67
C PHE A 308 8.32 13.31 2.33
N LYS A 309 9.59 13.74 2.42
CA LYS A 309 9.95 15.04 2.99
C LYS A 309 9.32 16.23 2.26
N LYS A 310 9.11 16.10 0.94
CA LYS A 310 8.47 17.15 0.13
C LYS A 310 6.97 17.25 0.36
N TRP A 311 6.29 16.11 0.51
CA TRP A 311 4.86 16.05 0.37
C TRP A 311 4.10 15.66 1.65
N LEU A 312 4.78 15.16 2.68
CA LEU A 312 4.21 14.70 3.94
C LEU A 312 4.81 15.43 5.16
#